data_90bde7804393dd49890d290cb3ec451b
#
_entry.id   90bde7804393dd49890d290cb3ec451b
#
_cell.length_a   1.000
_cell.length_b   1.000
_cell.length_c   1.000
_cell.angle_alpha   90.00
_cell.angle_beta   90.00
_cell.angle_gamma   90.00
#
_symmetry.space_group_name_H-M   'P 1'
#
loop_
_entity.id
_entity.type
_entity.pdbx_description
1 polymer ?
#
loop_
_entity_poly.entity_id
_entity_poly.type
_entity_poly.pdbx_seq_one_letter_code
_entity_poly.pdbx_strand_id
1 'polypeptide(L)'
;MHVELRDEARDDLVDGAIFYGEQSVDLDHYFLKCLREDIKKLQSNGGIHEQYRGFHRSLSERFPYAIYYLVSGEIGDVVAMLDCRSDPAAIDSRLGRTKP
;
A
#
# COMPACT_ATOMS: atom_id res chain seq x y z
N MET A 1 3.91 -16.17 3.69
CA MET A 1 3.87 -15.01 4.63
C MET A 1 2.43 -14.64 4.91
N HIS A 2 2.11 -14.36 6.15
CA HIS A 2 0.79 -13.84 6.52
C HIS A 2 0.81 -12.32 6.42
N VAL A 3 -0.13 -11.73 5.70
CA VAL A 3 -0.18 -10.28 5.48
C VAL A 3 -1.30 -9.67 6.31
N GLU A 4 -0.94 -8.64 7.09
CA GLU A 4 -1.89 -7.88 7.90
C GLU A 4 -1.86 -6.42 7.47
N LEU A 5 -3.01 -5.76 7.49
CA LEU A 5 -3.12 -4.35 7.18
C LEU A 5 -3.42 -3.55 8.45
N ARG A 6 -2.62 -2.53 8.72
CA ARG A 6 -2.93 -1.58 9.78
C ARG A 6 -4.16 -0.76 9.41
N ASP A 7 -4.85 -0.22 10.39
CA ASP A 7 -6.06 0.60 10.18
C ASP A 7 -5.78 1.78 9.23
N GLU A 8 -4.65 2.45 9.40
CA GLU A 8 -4.27 3.56 8.52
C GLU A 8 -4.07 3.12 7.07
N ALA A 9 -3.55 1.92 6.85
CA ALA A 9 -3.39 1.37 5.51
C ALA A 9 -4.75 1.06 4.88
N ARG A 10 -5.70 0.60 5.68
CA ARG A 10 -7.07 0.39 5.21
C ARG A 10 -7.74 1.70 4.85
N ASP A 11 -7.52 2.73 5.65
CA ASP A 11 -8.04 4.07 5.35
C ASP A 11 -7.45 4.60 4.05
N ASP A 12 -6.16 4.37 3.79
CA ASP A 12 -5.52 4.73 2.52
C ASP A 12 -6.22 4.06 1.35
N LEU A 13 -6.57 2.79 1.49
CA LEU A 13 -7.23 2.02 0.45
C LEU A 13 -8.62 2.60 0.17
N VAL A 14 -9.37 2.94 1.21
CA VAL A 14 -10.69 3.55 1.09
C VAL A 14 -10.59 4.92 0.43
N ASP A 15 -9.64 5.75 0.86
CA ASP A 15 -9.42 7.08 0.28
C ASP A 15 -9.09 6.99 -1.21
N GLY A 16 -8.25 6.03 -1.61
CA GLY A 16 -7.94 5.80 -3.02
C GLY A 16 -9.16 5.37 -3.81
N ALA A 17 -9.98 4.48 -3.25
CA ALA A 17 -11.20 4.03 -3.91
C ALA A 17 -12.18 5.19 -4.12
N ILE A 18 -12.34 6.05 -3.13
CA ILE A 18 -13.21 7.23 -3.22
C ILE A 18 -12.70 8.15 -4.34
N PHE A 19 -11.40 8.42 -4.36
CA PHE A 19 -10.80 9.28 -5.37
C PHE A 19 -11.08 8.77 -6.79
N TYR A 20 -10.84 7.48 -7.03
CA TYR A 20 -11.04 6.91 -8.37
C TYR A 20 -12.51 6.73 -8.72
N GLY A 21 -13.37 6.45 -7.74
CA GLY A 21 -14.81 6.39 -7.94
C GLY A 21 -15.40 7.72 -8.39
N GLU A 22 -14.82 8.82 -7.96
CA GLU A 22 -15.22 10.16 -8.40
C GLU A 22 -14.77 10.47 -9.83
N GLN A 23 -13.75 9.75 -10.32
CA GLN A 23 -13.23 9.94 -11.68
C GLN A 23 -14.09 9.22 -12.73
N SER A 24 -14.60 8.03 -12.39
CA SER A 24 -15.32 7.21 -13.34
C SER A 24 -16.16 6.17 -12.64
N VAL A 25 -17.30 5.81 -13.23
CA VAL A 25 -18.20 4.75 -12.73
C VAL A 25 -17.42 3.45 -12.62
N ASP A 26 -17.57 2.77 -11.49
CA ASP A 26 -16.97 1.46 -11.18
C ASP A 26 -15.44 1.46 -11.06
N LEU A 27 -14.78 2.60 -11.19
CA LEU A 27 -13.33 2.65 -11.05
C LEU A 27 -12.89 2.40 -9.60
N ASP A 28 -13.74 2.71 -8.63
CA ASP A 28 -13.50 2.40 -7.22
C ASP A 28 -13.40 0.88 -7.01
N HIS A 29 -14.30 0.11 -7.59
CA HIS A 29 -14.30 -1.36 -7.48
C HIS A 29 -13.06 -1.95 -8.17
N TYR A 30 -12.70 -1.42 -9.34
CA TYR A 30 -11.52 -1.87 -10.06
C TYR A 30 -10.24 -1.58 -9.26
N PHE A 31 -10.14 -0.37 -8.68
CA PHE A 31 -9.02 0.00 -7.82
C PHE A 31 -8.87 -0.98 -6.66
N LEU A 32 -9.97 -1.22 -5.93
CA LEU A 32 -9.94 -2.14 -4.79
C LEU A 32 -9.54 -3.56 -5.20
N LYS A 33 -10.05 -4.03 -6.33
CA LYS A 33 -9.69 -5.34 -6.85
C LYS A 33 -8.19 -5.43 -7.14
N CYS A 34 -7.64 -4.43 -7.83
CA CYS A 34 -6.23 -4.42 -8.20
C CYS A 34 -5.32 -4.35 -6.99
N LEU A 35 -5.62 -3.48 -6.05
CA LEU A 35 -4.80 -3.34 -4.84
C LEU A 35 -4.88 -4.59 -3.95
N ARG A 36 -6.04 -5.22 -3.86
CA ARG A 36 -6.19 -6.48 -3.13
C ARG A 36 -5.36 -7.60 -3.77
N GLU A 37 -5.32 -7.67 -5.10
CA GLU A 37 -4.47 -8.62 -5.81
C GLU A 37 -3.00 -8.36 -5.54
N ASP A 38 -2.59 -7.10 -5.52
CA ASP A 38 -1.21 -6.71 -5.19
C ASP A 38 -0.84 -7.12 -3.76
N ILE A 39 -1.74 -6.91 -2.81
CA ILE A 39 -1.54 -7.34 -1.41
C ILE A 39 -1.42 -8.86 -1.34
N LYS A 40 -2.25 -9.58 -2.08
CA LYS A 40 -2.23 -11.03 -2.11
C LYS A 40 -0.90 -11.58 -2.59
N LYS A 41 -0.26 -10.90 -3.54
CA LYS A 41 1.06 -11.29 -4.04
C LYS A 41 2.13 -11.23 -2.96
N LEU A 42 1.97 -10.39 -1.96
CA LEU A 42 2.91 -10.31 -0.85
C LEU A 42 2.95 -11.59 -0.04
N GLN A 43 1.90 -12.40 -0.06
CA GLN A 43 1.86 -13.69 0.64
C GLN A 43 2.94 -14.64 0.11
N SER A 44 3.24 -14.55 -1.18
CA SER A 44 4.24 -15.39 -1.84
C SER A 44 5.58 -14.67 -2.00
N ASN A 45 5.55 -13.35 -2.28
CA ASN A 45 6.73 -12.58 -2.67
C ASN A 45 7.17 -11.54 -1.64
N GLY A 46 6.58 -11.56 -0.45
CA GLY A 46 6.92 -10.56 0.56
C GLY A 46 8.38 -10.64 0.99
N GLY A 47 9.00 -9.47 1.21
CA GLY A 47 10.37 -9.37 1.67
C GLY A 47 11.40 -9.20 0.56
N ILE A 48 11.02 -9.40 -0.72
CA ILE A 48 11.96 -9.27 -1.84
C ILE A 48 12.06 -7.83 -2.40
N HIS A 49 11.15 -6.96 -1.98
CA HIS A 49 11.07 -5.61 -2.52
C HIS A 49 12.15 -4.70 -1.92
N GLU A 50 12.61 -3.73 -2.70
CA GLU A 50 13.59 -2.76 -2.22
C GLU A 50 13.03 -1.96 -1.05
N GLN A 51 13.93 -1.42 -0.23
CA GLN A 51 13.53 -0.64 0.92
C GLN A 51 13.53 0.86 0.62
N TYR A 52 12.56 1.53 1.22
CA TYR A 52 12.44 2.99 1.20
C TYR A 52 12.18 3.46 2.63
N ARG A 53 13.08 4.24 3.19
CA ARG A 53 12.95 4.76 4.57
C ARG A 53 12.77 3.66 5.60
N GLY A 54 13.40 2.50 5.39
CA GLY A 54 13.30 1.37 6.32
C GLY A 54 12.09 0.47 6.11
N PHE A 55 11.24 0.77 5.13
CA PHE A 55 10.08 -0.04 4.78
C PHE A 55 10.31 -0.70 3.43
N HIS A 56 9.80 -1.90 3.25
CA HIS A 56 9.72 -2.50 1.92
C HIS A 56 8.65 -1.77 1.12
N ARG A 57 8.91 -1.53 -0.14
CA ARG A 57 7.99 -0.83 -1.03
C ARG A 57 7.68 -1.68 -2.26
N SER A 58 6.43 -2.10 -2.38
CA SER A 58 5.93 -2.84 -3.52
C SER A 58 5.06 -1.92 -4.37
N LEU A 59 5.40 -1.78 -5.66
CA LEU A 59 4.62 -0.94 -6.56
C LEU A 59 3.42 -1.71 -7.11
N SER A 60 2.26 -1.06 -7.14
CA SER A 60 1.07 -1.60 -7.78
C SER A 60 1.29 -1.68 -9.29
N GLU A 61 0.75 -2.71 -9.93
CA GLU A 61 0.90 -2.88 -11.38
C GLU A 61 0.00 -1.96 -12.18
N ARG A 62 -1.19 -1.66 -11.65
CA ARG A 62 -2.24 -0.98 -12.43
C ARG A 62 -2.49 0.46 -12.03
N PHE A 63 -2.12 0.83 -10.82
CA PHE A 63 -2.33 2.17 -10.30
C PHE A 63 -1.01 2.74 -9.80
N PRO A 64 -0.83 4.05 -9.80
CA PRO A 64 0.40 4.68 -9.31
C PRO A 64 0.45 4.69 -7.79
N TYR A 65 0.33 3.52 -7.18
CA TYR A 65 0.33 3.34 -5.73
C TYR A 65 1.49 2.45 -5.30
N ALA A 66 2.00 2.71 -4.12
CA ALA A 66 3.01 1.86 -3.49
C ALA A 66 2.47 1.33 -2.18
N ILE A 67 2.75 0.06 -1.91
CA ILE A 67 2.42 -0.62 -0.67
C ILE A 67 3.68 -0.66 0.17
N TYR A 68 3.63 -0.03 1.34
CA TYR A 68 4.76 0.02 2.29
C TYR A 68 4.50 -0.98 3.40
N TYR A 69 5.47 -1.86 3.65
CA TYR A 69 5.29 -2.90 4.66
C TYR A 69 6.59 -3.22 5.40
N LEU A 70 6.43 -3.80 6.58
CA LEU A 70 7.51 -4.31 7.39
C LEU A 70 7.38 -5.83 7.45
N VAL A 71 8.51 -6.52 7.57
CA VAL A 71 8.51 -7.97 7.72
C VAL A 71 9.00 -8.31 9.13
N SER A 72 8.21 -9.10 9.83
CA SER A 72 8.56 -9.61 11.15
C SER A 72 8.22 -11.10 11.19
N GLY A 73 9.24 -11.95 11.10
CA GLY A 73 9.05 -13.38 11.00
C GLY A 73 8.23 -13.75 9.77
N GLU A 74 7.10 -14.39 9.98
CA GLU A 74 6.19 -14.81 8.92
C GLU A 74 5.12 -13.76 8.59
N ILE A 75 5.17 -12.58 9.22
CA ILE A 75 4.15 -11.56 9.06
C ILE A 75 4.67 -10.42 8.21
N GLY A 76 3.88 -10.06 7.17
CA GLY A 76 4.03 -8.83 6.41
C GLY A 76 3.03 -7.81 6.94
N ASP A 77 3.53 -6.75 7.56
CA ASP A 77 2.74 -5.72 8.22
C ASP A 77 2.63 -4.52 7.28
N VAL A 78 1.49 -4.38 6.59
CA VAL A 78 1.26 -3.27 5.66
C VAL A 78 0.90 -2.02 6.46
N VAL A 79 1.76 -1.01 6.38
CA VAL A 79 1.63 0.21 7.18
C VAL A 79 0.99 1.36 6.40
N ALA A 80 1.11 1.36 5.08
CA ALA A 80 0.58 2.45 4.24
C ALA A 80 0.41 1.99 2.80
N MET A 81 -0.56 2.59 2.10
CA MET A 81 -0.74 2.44 0.67
C MET A 81 -0.93 3.83 0.09
N LEU A 82 0.09 4.36 -0.55
CA LEU A 82 0.15 5.77 -0.93
C LEU A 82 0.33 5.95 -2.42
N ASP A 83 -0.27 7.03 -2.94
CA ASP A 83 -0.11 7.44 -4.33
C ASP A 83 1.35 7.89 -4.54
N CYS A 84 2.04 7.27 -5.50
CA CYS A 84 3.43 7.58 -5.81
C CYS A 84 3.60 8.99 -6.38
N ARG A 85 2.52 9.62 -6.84
CA ARG A 85 2.53 10.99 -7.37
C ARG A 85 2.39 12.04 -6.28
N SER A 86 2.11 11.61 -5.04
CA SER A 86 2.04 12.53 -3.90
C SER A 86 3.39 13.20 -3.65
N ASP A 87 3.36 14.37 -3.01
CA ASP A 87 4.56 15.08 -2.61
C ASP A 87 5.46 14.12 -1.79
N PRO A 88 6.73 13.95 -2.18
CA PRO A 88 7.66 13.11 -1.41
C PRO A 88 7.74 13.48 0.07
N ALA A 89 7.62 14.77 0.39
CA ALA A 89 7.62 15.22 1.79
C ALA A 89 6.41 14.68 2.55
N ALA A 90 5.25 14.58 1.90
CA ALA A 90 4.05 14.03 2.51
C ALA A 90 4.19 12.53 2.76
N ILE A 91 4.78 11.82 1.81
CA ILE A 91 5.04 10.38 1.94
C ILE A 91 6.03 10.15 3.10
N ASP A 92 7.13 10.89 3.13
CA ASP A 92 8.15 10.78 4.17
C ASP A 92 7.58 11.09 5.55
N SER A 93 6.73 12.13 5.64
CA SER A 93 6.08 12.51 6.88
C SER A 93 5.15 11.39 7.38
N ARG A 94 4.39 10.78 6.48
CA ARG A 94 3.51 9.67 6.82
C ARG A 94 4.30 8.47 7.35
N LEU A 95 5.37 8.08 6.65
CA LEU A 95 6.21 6.95 7.06
C LEU A 95 6.98 7.25 8.35
N GLY A 96 7.39 8.50 8.54
CA GLY A 96 8.08 8.92 9.75
C GLY A 96 7.24 8.83 11.02
N ARG A 97 5.91 8.89 10.90
CA ARG A 97 4.98 8.73 12.02
C ARG A 97 4.62 7.28 12.29
N THR A 98 4.96 6.40 11.37
CA THR A 98 4.64 4.98 11.47
C THR A 98 5.74 4.28 12.22
N LYS A 99 5.39 3.56 13.29
CA LYS A 99 6.36 2.82 14.09
C LYS A 99 6.39 1.35 13.66
N PRO A 100 7.57 0.76 13.68
CA PRO A 100 7.72 -0.68 13.42
C PRO A 100 6.91 -1.52 14.39
#